data_763c8d5d92a0fe5780a3e7980e1eb7a6
#
_entry.id   763c8d5d92a0fe5780a3e7980e1eb7a6
#
_cell.length_a   1.000
_cell.length_b   1.000
_cell.length_c   1.000
_cell.angle_alpha   90.00
_cell.angle_beta   90.00
_cell.angle_gamma   90.00
#
_symmetry.space_group_name_H-M   'P 1'
#
loop_
_entity.id
_entity.type
_entity.pdbx_description
1 polymer ?
#
loop_
_entity_poly.entity_id
_entity_poly.type
_entity_poly.pdbx_seq_one_letter_code
_entity_poly.pdbx_strand_id
1 'polypeptide(L)'
;AASDVYKRQEDDNTVARQTMPSPAQTRFVLTGNKNAYPYDEFYKDDDELTADIVAAYRQVIADLYAAGCRNVQFDDCTWTRLCDKSVRERLGWSDEDAARLQQENLDVINAVIADQPDDLVINTHICRGNFHSTWLSSGGYAPVAAKLFGEENVDAYYLEFDDDRSGDFAPLAEVSGDKQVVLGLVTSKRPELEDPEVIKARISEAAQYVPLDRLCLSTQCGFASTEEGNKL
;
A
#
# COMPACT_ATOMS: atom_id res chain seq x y z
N ALA A 1 5.47 15.91 -11.73
CA ALA A 1 4.35 15.03 -11.35
C ALA A 1 3.11 15.27 -12.23
N ALA A 2 2.49 16.46 -12.23
CA ALA A 2 1.31 16.74 -13.06
C ALA A 2 1.57 16.55 -14.58
N SER A 3 2.75 16.96 -15.07
CA SER A 3 3.14 16.77 -16.47
C SER A 3 3.32 15.30 -16.87
N ASP A 4 3.63 14.41 -15.92
CA ASP A 4 3.76 12.97 -16.14
C ASP A 4 2.38 12.29 -16.31
N VAL A 5 1.38 12.74 -15.55
CA VAL A 5 0.01 12.26 -15.68
C VAL A 5 -0.54 12.61 -17.07
N TYR A 6 -0.31 13.82 -17.54
CA TYR A 6 -0.71 14.25 -18.89
C TYR A 6 -0.09 13.40 -20.00
N LYS A 7 1.21 13.08 -19.89
CA LYS A 7 1.88 12.25 -20.92
C LYS A 7 1.40 10.80 -20.95
N ARG A 8 0.91 10.28 -19.82
CA ARG A 8 0.38 8.91 -19.75
C ARG A 8 -1.05 8.78 -20.23
N GLN A 9 -1.77 9.89 -20.37
CA GLN A 9 -3.17 9.95 -20.82
C GLN A 9 -3.32 10.20 -22.33
N GLU A 10 -2.27 10.02 -23.14
CA GLU A 10 -2.33 10.12 -24.60
C GLU A 10 -3.11 8.95 -25.24
N ASP A 11 -3.44 7.91 -24.46
CA ASP A 11 -4.31 6.80 -24.88
C ASP A 11 -5.66 6.90 -24.13
N ASP A 12 -6.73 7.24 -24.84
CA ASP A 12 -8.09 7.40 -24.29
C ASP A 12 -8.67 6.11 -23.69
N ASN A 13 -8.02 4.96 -23.87
CA ASN A 13 -8.46 3.66 -23.37
C ASN A 13 -7.75 3.21 -22.09
N THR A 14 -6.73 3.95 -21.63
CA THR A 14 -5.93 3.59 -20.45
C THR A 14 -6.01 4.66 -19.38
N VAL A 15 -6.44 4.27 -18.18
CA VAL A 15 -6.46 5.18 -17.02
C VAL A 15 -5.04 5.30 -16.46
N ALA A 16 -4.50 6.51 -16.49
CA ALA A 16 -3.22 6.80 -15.86
C ALA A 16 -3.36 6.79 -14.33
N ARG A 17 -2.44 6.10 -13.65
CA ARG A 17 -2.34 6.07 -12.18
C ARG A 17 -1.12 6.84 -11.71
N GLN A 18 -1.30 7.75 -10.75
CA GLN A 18 -0.21 8.42 -10.07
C GLN A 18 0.10 7.69 -8.76
N THR A 19 1.32 7.22 -8.62
CA THR A 19 1.80 6.59 -7.38
C THR A 19 2.57 7.60 -6.52
N MET A 20 2.46 7.46 -5.21
CA MET A 20 3.22 8.23 -4.23
C MET A 20 3.38 7.41 -2.93
N PRO A 21 4.40 7.67 -2.09
CA PRO A 21 4.47 7.09 -0.75
C PRO A 21 3.18 7.37 0.02
N SER A 22 2.72 6.43 0.86
CA SER A 22 1.56 6.69 1.70
C SER A 22 1.83 7.78 2.75
N PRO A 23 0.82 8.49 3.25
CA PRO A 23 0.99 9.44 4.34
C PRO A 23 1.52 8.76 5.61
N ALA A 24 1.12 7.52 5.89
CA ALA A 24 1.65 6.71 7.00
C ALA A 24 3.14 6.40 6.80
N GLN A 25 3.56 6.04 5.59
CA GLN A 25 4.97 5.81 5.26
C GLN A 25 5.79 7.09 5.44
N THR A 26 5.29 8.23 5.02
CA THR A 26 5.97 9.53 5.18
C THR A 26 6.10 9.88 6.66
N ARG A 27 5.02 9.75 7.44
CA ARG A 27 5.06 9.94 8.90
C ARG A 27 6.08 9.02 9.56
N PHE A 28 6.08 7.73 9.22
CA PHE A 28 7.02 6.74 9.76
C PHE A 28 8.48 7.13 9.49
N VAL A 29 8.81 7.59 8.28
CA VAL A 29 10.18 8.01 7.92
C VAL A 29 10.60 9.24 8.72
N LEU A 30 9.74 10.24 8.85
CA LEU A 30 10.05 11.47 9.58
C LEU A 30 10.23 11.22 11.07
N THR A 31 9.34 10.47 11.70
CA THR A 31 9.39 10.19 13.14
C THR A 31 10.44 9.14 13.53
N GLY A 32 10.78 8.23 12.61
CA GLY A 32 11.71 7.12 12.85
C GLY A 32 13.19 7.50 12.85
N ASN A 33 13.58 8.65 12.32
CA ASN A 33 14.98 9.08 12.23
C ASN A 33 15.15 10.59 12.49
N LYS A 34 15.01 10.98 13.75
CA LYS A 34 15.14 12.37 14.21
C LYS A 34 16.50 13.01 13.89
N ASN A 35 17.58 12.22 13.76
CA ASN A 35 18.89 12.76 13.39
C ASN A 35 18.94 13.21 11.93
N ALA A 36 18.24 12.55 11.03
CA ALA A 36 18.13 12.92 9.63
C ALA A 36 17.01 13.94 9.39
N TYR A 37 15.95 13.86 10.19
CA TYR A 37 14.75 14.68 10.09
C TYR A 37 14.37 15.22 11.48
N PRO A 38 14.95 16.33 11.93
CA PRO A 38 14.72 16.89 13.26
C PRO A 38 13.36 17.62 13.31
N TYR A 39 12.27 16.89 13.08
CA TYR A 39 10.93 17.47 13.01
C TYR A 39 10.50 18.13 14.33
N ASP A 40 11.02 17.64 15.46
CA ASP A 40 10.77 18.18 16.81
C ASP A 40 11.43 19.56 17.07
N GLU A 41 12.24 20.05 16.15
CA GLU A 41 12.68 21.47 16.13
C GLU A 41 11.61 22.41 15.55
N PHE A 42 10.64 21.86 14.78
CA PHE A 42 9.65 22.63 14.01
C PHE A 42 8.23 22.39 14.47
N TYR A 43 7.93 21.19 14.99
CA TYR A 43 6.61 20.76 15.44
C TYR A 43 6.61 20.53 16.95
N LYS A 44 5.56 20.98 17.60
CA LYS A 44 5.37 20.86 19.04
C LYS A 44 5.22 19.40 19.48
N ASP A 45 4.52 18.61 18.68
CA ASP A 45 4.22 17.20 18.91
C ASP A 45 3.94 16.46 17.59
N ASP A 46 3.79 15.13 17.68
CA ASP A 46 3.51 14.27 16.53
C ASP A 46 2.14 14.54 15.90
N ASP A 47 1.18 15.10 16.65
CA ASP A 47 -0.16 15.43 16.14
C ASP A 47 -0.11 16.64 15.21
N GLU A 48 0.69 17.66 15.55
CA GLU A 48 0.89 18.83 14.69
C GLU A 48 1.60 18.42 13.38
N LEU A 49 2.65 17.59 13.46
CA LEU A 49 3.30 17.02 12.28
C LEU A 49 2.31 16.23 11.43
N THR A 50 1.47 15.38 12.06
CA THR A 50 0.48 14.56 11.35
C THR A 50 -0.55 15.43 10.64
N ALA A 51 -1.02 16.50 11.27
CA ALA A 51 -1.97 17.45 10.66
C ALA A 51 -1.37 18.12 9.40
N ASP A 52 -0.10 18.51 9.44
CA ASP A 52 0.60 19.08 8.28
C ASP A 52 0.81 18.05 7.16
N ILE A 53 1.14 16.79 7.50
CA ILE A 53 1.19 15.70 6.51
C ILE A 53 -0.15 15.54 5.82
N VAL A 54 -1.25 15.48 6.57
CA VAL A 54 -2.60 15.37 6.01
C VAL A 54 -2.92 16.54 5.08
N ALA A 55 -2.63 17.78 5.51
CA ALA A 55 -2.87 18.98 4.70
C ALA A 55 -2.05 18.96 3.40
N ALA A 56 -0.77 18.59 3.48
CA ALA A 56 0.11 18.51 2.31
C ALA A 56 -0.34 17.44 1.31
N TYR A 57 -0.73 16.26 1.78
CA TYR A 57 -1.24 15.19 0.92
C TYR A 57 -2.58 15.56 0.25
N ARG A 58 -3.50 16.16 1.00
CA ARG A 58 -4.77 16.67 0.45
C ARG A 58 -4.52 17.72 -0.64
N GLN A 59 -3.54 18.61 -0.44
CA GLN A 59 -3.18 19.61 -1.45
C GLN A 59 -2.60 18.94 -2.71
N VAL A 60 -1.68 17.98 -2.56
CA VAL A 60 -1.11 17.23 -3.70
C VAL A 60 -2.20 16.49 -4.48
N ILE A 61 -3.14 15.84 -3.79
CA ILE A 61 -4.26 15.14 -4.43
C ILE A 61 -5.15 16.14 -5.18
N ALA A 62 -5.47 17.28 -4.58
CA ALA A 62 -6.26 18.33 -5.24
C ALA A 62 -5.58 18.87 -6.50
N ASP A 63 -4.27 19.10 -6.46
CA ASP A 63 -3.48 19.54 -7.62
C ASP A 63 -3.45 18.49 -8.73
N LEU A 64 -3.28 17.21 -8.37
CA LEU A 64 -3.36 16.09 -9.30
C LEU A 64 -4.75 15.96 -9.93
N TYR A 65 -5.79 16.07 -9.12
CA TYR A 65 -7.18 16.02 -9.60
C TYR A 65 -7.49 17.17 -10.56
N ALA A 66 -7.06 18.39 -10.23
CA ALA A 66 -7.19 19.56 -11.09
C ALA A 66 -6.43 19.41 -12.40
N ALA A 67 -5.30 18.67 -12.40
CA ALA A 67 -4.55 18.32 -13.59
C ALA A 67 -5.15 17.14 -14.40
N GLY A 68 -6.32 16.62 -14.01
CA GLY A 68 -7.03 15.55 -14.71
C GLY A 68 -6.77 14.14 -14.16
N CYS A 69 -5.98 13.96 -13.11
CA CYS A 69 -5.79 12.66 -12.48
C CYS A 69 -7.09 12.16 -11.84
N ARG A 70 -7.41 10.87 -12.06
CA ARG A 70 -8.58 10.20 -11.49
C ARG A 70 -8.23 8.88 -10.82
N ASN A 71 -6.93 8.57 -10.70
CA ASN A 71 -6.48 7.35 -10.05
C ASN A 71 -5.15 7.59 -9.32
N VAL A 72 -5.17 7.50 -8.00
CA VAL A 72 -4.02 7.67 -7.12
C VAL A 72 -3.72 6.36 -6.41
N GLN A 73 -2.46 6.03 -6.22
CA GLN A 73 -2.04 4.87 -5.42
C GLN A 73 -1.07 5.32 -4.34
N PHE A 74 -1.36 4.95 -3.10
CA PHE A 74 -0.43 5.03 -2.00
C PHE A 74 0.45 3.77 -1.97
N ASP A 75 1.77 3.94 -2.00
CA ASP A 75 2.74 2.86 -1.80
C ASP A 75 3.11 2.80 -0.32
N ASP A 76 2.74 1.71 0.36
CA ASP A 76 2.82 1.57 1.81
C ASP A 76 3.58 0.31 2.23
N CYS A 77 4.65 0.49 3.01
CA CYS A 77 5.38 -0.59 3.66
C CYS A 77 5.15 -0.62 5.19
N THR A 78 4.30 0.26 5.75
CA THR A 78 4.12 0.34 7.19
C THR A 78 3.34 -0.86 7.73
N TRP A 79 2.28 -1.26 7.05
CA TRP A 79 1.45 -2.39 7.41
C TRP A 79 2.22 -3.72 7.44
N THR A 80 3.10 -3.95 6.46
CA THR A 80 3.86 -5.22 6.39
C THR A 80 4.93 -5.33 7.47
N ARG A 81 5.46 -4.21 7.97
CA ARG A 81 6.33 -4.22 9.16
C ARG A 81 5.57 -4.70 10.41
N LEU A 82 4.28 -4.40 10.51
CA LEU A 82 3.41 -4.86 11.59
C LEU A 82 3.02 -6.34 11.44
N CYS A 83 3.00 -6.87 10.22
CA CYS A 83 2.81 -8.29 9.95
C CYS A 83 4.03 -9.14 10.35
N ASP A 84 5.24 -8.61 10.22
CA ASP A 84 6.49 -9.35 10.42
C ASP A 84 6.92 -9.34 11.89
N LYS A 85 6.79 -10.50 12.54
CA LYS A 85 7.19 -10.67 13.94
C LYS A 85 8.66 -10.34 14.16
N SER A 86 9.54 -10.70 13.24
CA SER A 86 11.00 -10.44 13.36
C SER A 86 11.32 -8.95 13.26
N VAL A 87 10.58 -8.23 12.42
CA VAL A 87 10.68 -6.76 12.33
C VAL A 87 10.20 -6.10 13.61
N ARG A 88 9.05 -6.52 14.16
CA ARG A 88 8.52 -5.99 15.42
C ARG A 88 9.49 -6.22 16.58
N GLU A 89 10.05 -7.42 16.70
CA GLU A 89 11.05 -7.77 17.72
C GLU A 89 12.33 -6.91 17.59
N ARG A 90 12.84 -6.76 16.36
CA ARG A 90 14.03 -5.93 16.08
C ARG A 90 13.81 -4.46 16.41
N LEU A 91 12.61 -3.94 16.20
CA LEU A 91 12.23 -2.56 16.49
C LEU A 91 11.79 -2.36 17.95
N GLY A 92 11.68 -3.45 18.72
CA GLY A 92 11.27 -3.41 20.12
C GLY A 92 9.79 -3.08 20.31
N TRP A 93 8.95 -3.34 19.30
CA TRP A 93 7.52 -3.07 19.36
C TRP A 93 6.78 -4.17 20.12
N SER A 94 6.10 -3.79 21.19
CA SER A 94 5.13 -4.63 21.90
C SER A 94 3.86 -4.81 21.07
N ASP A 95 2.97 -5.70 21.49
CA ASP A 95 1.64 -5.83 20.85
C ASP A 95 0.80 -4.54 21.06
N GLU A 96 0.97 -3.83 22.15
CA GLU A 96 0.34 -2.53 22.39
C GLU A 96 0.88 -1.45 21.42
N ASP A 97 2.20 -1.41 21.21
CA ASP A 97 2.79 -0.54 20.18
C ASP A 97 2.30 -0.87 18.79
N ALA A 98 2.19 -2.15 18.46
CA ALA A 98 1.69 -2.58 17.15
C ALA A 98 0.22 -2.15 16.97
N ALA A 99 -0.63 -2.29 17.99
CA ALA A 99 -2.03 -1.86 17.92
C ALA A 99 -2.14 -0.32 17.78
N ARG A 100 -1.34 0.43 18.54
CA ARG A 100 -1.27 1.90 18.44
C ARG A 100 -0.82 2.34 17.05
N LEU A 101 0.25 1.75 16.51
CA LEU A 101 0.76 2.08 15.18
C LEU A 101 -0.23 1.74 14.06
N GLN A 102 -1.00 0.66 14.19
CA GLN A 102 -2.08 0.36 13.25
C GLN A 102 -3.13 1.47 13.26
N GLN A 103 -3.54 1.95 14.44
CA GLN A 103 -4.52 3.02 14.54
C GLN A 103 -3.97 4.34 13.96
N GLU A 104 -2.73 4.71 14.29
CA GLU A 104 -2.09 5.90 13.75
C GLU A 104 -1.97 5.88 12.22
N ASN A 105 -1.62 4.71 11.63
CA ASN A 105 -1.58 4.54 10.18
C ASN A 105 -2.98 4.73 9.56
N LEU A 106 -3.97 4.08 10.15
CA LEU A 106 -5.36 4.18 9.69
C LEU A 106 -5.87 5.62 9.74
N ASP A 107 -5.66 6.31 10.87
CA ASP A 107 -6.16 7.67 11.09
C ASP A 107 -5.57 8.66 10.08
N VAL A 108 -4.25 8.60 9.82
CA VAL A 108 -3.60 9.52 8.88
C VAL A 108 -4.02 9.24 7.44
N ILE A 109 -4.16 7.96 7.04
CA ILE A 109 -4.59 7.61 5.69
C ILE A 109 -6.06 8.03 5.47
N ASN A 110 -6.95 7.67 6.40
CA ASN A 110 -8.37 8.01 6.30
C ASN A 110 -8.60 9.53 6.35
N ALA A 111 -7.82 10.27 7.13
CA ALA A 111 -7.89 11.74 7.14
C ALA A 111 -7.49 12.36 5.80
N VAL A 112 -6.55 11.77 5.07
CA VAL A 112 -6.17 12.23 3.72
C VAL A 112 -7.26 11.91 2.71
N ILE A 113 -7.89 10.73 2.80
CA ILE A 113 -8.91 10.26 1.86
C ILE A 113 -10.26 10.98 2.07
N ALA A 114 -10.57 11.40 3.29
CA ALA A 114 -11.83 12.03 3.61
C ALA A 114 -12.13 13.24 2.71
N ASP A 115 -13.38 13.36 2.27
CA ASP A 115 -13.89 14.47 1.45
C ASP A 115 -13.23 14.60 0.05
N GLN A 116 -12.61 13.55 -0.46
CA GLN A 116 -12.12 13.53 -1.85
C GLN A 116 -13.30 13.38 -2.83
N PRO A 117 -13.14 13.85 -4.10
CA PRO A 117 -14.19 13.71 -5.12
C PRO A 117 -14.59 12.24 -5.36
N ASP A 118 -15.89 11.99 -5.54
CA ASP A 118 -16.45 10.63 -5.74
C ASP A 118 -15.92 9.91 -7.00
N ASP A 119 -15.43 10.65 -7.99
CA ASP A 119 -14.85 10.10 -9.23
C ASP A 119 -13.31 9.93 -9.14
N LEU A 120 -12.70 10.18 -8.00
CA LEU A 120 -11.29 9.91 -7.74
C LEU A 120 -11.13 8.55 -7.08
N VAL A 121 -10.48 7.61 -7.79
CA VAL A 121 -10.14 6.30 -7.24
C VAL A 121 -8.83 6.38 -6.45
N ILE A 122 -8.87 5.97 -5.20
CA ILE A 122 -7.70 5.93 -4.32
C ILE A 122 -7.41 4.48 -3.91
N ASN A 123 -6.24 4.00 -4.30
CA ASN A 123 -5.77 2.65 -4.01
C ASN A 123 -4.60 2.66 -3.03
N THR A 124 -4.36 1.53 -2.38
CA THR A 124 -3.13 1.31 -1.63
C THR A 124 -2.40 0.05 -2.12
N HIS A 125 -1.07 0.14 -2.28
CA HIS A 125 -0.19 -1.00 -2.52
C HIS A 125 0.55 -1.30 -1.23
N ILE A 126 0.32 -2.50 -0.69
CA ILE A 126 0.95 -2.96 0.55
C ILE A 126 2.22 -3.73 0.18
N CYS A 127 3.34 -3.00 0.16
CA CYS A 127 4.62 -3.49 -0.30
C CYS A 127 5.45 -4.11 0.84
N ARG A 128 6.08 -5.26 0.58
CA ARG A 128 7.05 -5.88 1.51
C ARG A 128 8.49 -5.49 1.25
N GLY A 129 8.71 -4.55 0.35
CA GLY A 129 10.03 -4.14 -0.12
C GLY A 129 10.39 -4.81 -1.44
N ASN A 130 11.07 -4.06 -2.31
CA ASN A 130 11.47 -4.53 -3.63
C ASN A 130 12.78 -3.86 -4.05
N PHE A 131 13.90 -4.52 -3.73
CA PHE A 131 15.24 -4.05 -4.08
C PHE A 131 16.10 -5.24 -4.49
N HIS A 132 16.64 -5.23 -5.70
CA HIS A 132 17.46 -6.31 -6.24
C HIS A 132 16.81 -7.71 -6.08
N SER A 133 15.52 -7.83 -6.40
CA SER A 133 14.73 -9.06 -6.25
C SER A 133 14.61 -9.58 -4.81
N THR A 134 14.83 -8.74 -3.80
CA THR A 134 14.69 -9.07 -2.38
C THR A 134 13.50 -8.33 -1.73
N TRP A 135 13.26 -8.64 -0.46
CA TRP A 135 12.20 -8.03 0.34
C TRP A 135 12.72 -7.61 1.73
N LEU A 136 12.02 -6.72 2.38
CA LEU A 136 12.34 -6.18 3.71
C LEU A 136 11.61 -6.92 4.84
N SER A 137 10.37 -7.35 4.58
CA SER A 137 9.49 -7.97 5.58
C SER A 137 8.72 -9.16 5.01
N SER A 138 8.27 -10.04 5.89
CA SER A 138 7.46 -11.22 5.59
C SER A 138 6.31 -11.36 6.60
N GLY A 139 5.43 -12.33 6.40
CA GLY A 139 4.27 -12.59 7.25
C GLY A 139 2.94 -12.32 6.56
N GLY A 140 1.93 -13.12 6.89
CA GLY A 140 0.56 -12.96 6.39
C GLY A 140 -0.11 -11.72 6.95
N TYR A 141 -1.21 -11.31 6.34
CA TYR A 141 -1.94 -10.09 6.71
C TYR A 141 -2.81 -10.22 7.98
N ALA A 142 -2.96 -11.44 8.55
CA ALA A 142 -3.83 -11.67 9.70
C ALA A 142 -3.66 -10.68 10.88
N PRO A 143 -2.43 -10.26 11.27
CA PRO A 143 -2.25 -9.32 12.39
C PRO A 143 -2.82 -7.92 12.16
N VAL A 144 -3.05 -7.54 10.90
CA VAL A 144 -3.49 -6.18 10.52
C VAL A 144 -4.85 -6.17 9.82
N ALA A 145 -5.41 -7.33 9.50
CA ALA A 145 -6.56 -7.48 8.61
C ALA A 145 -7.77 -6.66 9.04
N ALA A 146 -8.14 -6.71 10.31
CA ALA A 146 -9.31 -6.01 10.82
C ALA A 146 -9.21 -4.49 10.61
N LYS A 147 -8.04 -3.90 10.85
CA LYS A 147 -7.81 -2.47 10.66
C LYS A 147 -7.62 -2.14 9.18
N LEU A 148 -6.68 -2.81 8.51
CA LEU A 148 -6.33 -2.55 7.13
C LEU A 148 -7.53 -2.78 6.20
N PHE A 149 -8.10 -3.99 6.21
CA PHE A 149 -9.16 -4.35 5.26
C PHE A 149 -10.55 -3.91 5.72
N GLY A 150 -10.78 -3.87 7.03
CA GLY A 150 -12.07 -3.51 7.59
C GLY A 150 -12.33 -2.01 7.64
N GLU A 151 -11.30 -1.20 7.92
CA GLU A 151 -11.48 0.20 8.30
C GLU A 151 -10.76 1.23 7.40
N GLU A 152 -9.76 0.85 6.58
CA GLU A 152 -9.11 1.79 5.65
C GLU A 152 -10.03 2.10 4.46
N ASN A 153 -10.26 3.39 4.16
CA ASN A 153 -11.28 3.85 3.21
C ASN A 153 -10.77 3.97 1.76
N VAL A 154 -9.94 3.03 1.31
CA VAL A 154 -9.50 2.95 -0.08
C VAL A 154 -10.47 2.19 -0.96
N ASP A 155 -10.40 2.39 -2.29
CA ASP A 155 -11.23 1.68 -3.28
C ASP A 155 -10.67 0.31 -3.63
N ALA A 156 -9.33 0.15 -3.60
CA ALA A 156 -8.69 -1.13 -3.88
C ALA A 156 -7.38 -1.34 -3.13
N TYR A 157 -7.11 -2.61 -2.84
CA TYR A 157 -5.85 -3.09 -2.27
C TYR A 157 -5.02 -3.82 -3.32
N TYR A 158 -3.77 -3.44 -3.52
CA TYR A 158 -2.76 -4.15 -4.28
C TYR A 158 -1.86 -4.93 -3.32
N LEU A 159 -2.04 -6.25 -3.26
CA LEU A 159 -1.47 -7.11 -2.23
C LEU A 159 -0.50 -8.12 -2.81
N GLU A 160 0.60 -8.37 -2.10
CA GLU A 160 1.56 -9.41 -2.46
C GLU A 160 1.08 -10.79 -1.97
N PHE A 161 0.96 -11.74 -2.91
CA PHE A 161 0.58 -13.14 -2.66
C PHE A 161 1.35 -14.10 -3.59
N ASP A 162 2.52 -13.74 -4.06
CA ASP A 162 3.32 -14.51 -5.03
C ASP A 162 4.00 -15.75 -4.44
N ASP A 163 4.20 -15.81 -3.10
CA ASP A 163 4.73 -16.97 -2.41
C ASP A 163 4.28 -17.04 -0.92
N ASP A 164 4.80 -18.08 -0.21
CA ASP A 164 4.41 -18.39 1.17
C ASP A 164 4.77 -17.30 2.19
N ARG A 165 5.71 -16.38 1.88
CA ARG A 165 6.07 -15.27 2.80
C ARG A 165 4.89 -14.32 3.04
N SER A 166 3.91 -14.31 2.15
CA SER A 166 2.72 -13.46 2.23
C SER A 166 1.55 -14.10 2.99
N GLY A 167 1.69 -15.36 3.41
CA GLY A 167 0.63 -16.11 4.08
C GLY A 167 -0.49 -16.56 3.13
N ASP A 168 -1.64 -16.87 3.70
CA ASP A 168 -2.84 -17.33 3.00
C ASP A 168 -3.83 -16.19 2.73
N PHE A 169 -4.96 -16.52 2.08
CA PHE A 169 -6.02 -15.56 1.74
C PHE A 169 -7.09 -15.37 2.83
N ALA A 170 -7.06 -16.14 3.93
CA ALA A 170 -8.07 -16.02 4.99
C ALA A 170 -8.27 -14.59 5.52
N PRO A 171 -7.22 -13.75 5.66
CA PRO A 171 -7.37 -12.35 6.07
C PRO A 171 -8.25 -11.50 5.15
N LEU A 172 -8.45 -11.89 3.89
CA LEU A 172 -9.32 -11.18 2.94
C LEU A 172 -10.80 -11.24 3.32
N ALA A 173 -11.19 -12.12 4.24
CA ALA A 173 -12.55 -12.14 4.80
C ALA A 173 -12.92 -10.83 5.53
N GLU A 174 -11.92 -10.05 5.96
CA GLU A 174 -12.10 -8.74 6.61
C GLU A 174 -12.31 -7.58 5.61
N VAL A 175 -12.21 -7.82 4.29
CA VAL A 175 -12.39 -6.77 3.28
C VAL A 175 -13.82 -6.26 3.29
N SER A 176 -14.00 -5.05 3.81
CA SER A 176 -15.31 -4.41 3.97
C SER A 176 -15.81 -3.76 2.68
N GLY A 177 -17.13 -3.60 2.58
CA GLY A 177 -17.78 -2.88 1.46
C GLY A 177 -17.61 -3.59 0.12
N ASP A 178 -17.44 -2.80 -0.93
CA ASP A 178 -17.30 -3.23 -2.33
C ASP A 178 -15.87 -3.07 -2.87
N LYS A 179 -14.89 -2.89 -1.98
CA LYS A 179 -13.48 -2.69 -2.33
C LYS A 179 -12.93 -3.83 -3.20
N GLN A 180 -12.12 -3.45 -4.17
CA GLN A 180 -11.41 -4.40 -5.02
C GLN A 180 -10.15 -4.93 -4.34
N VAL A 181 -9.79 -6.16 -4.65
CA VAL A 181 -8.54 -6.80 -4.23
C VAL A 181 -7.75 -7.22 -5.46
N VAL A 182 -6.59 -6.61 -5.65
CA VAL A 182 -5.66 -6.93 -6.73
C VAL A 182 -4.63 -7.90 -6.19
N LEU A 183 -4.76 -9.15 -6.62
CA LEU A 183 -3.91 -10.25 -6.21
C LEU A 183 -2.58 -10.20 -6.96
N GLY A 184 -1.51 -9.84 -6.29
CA GLY A 184 -0.15 -9.87 -6.79
C GLY A 184 0.42 -11.29 -6.78
N LEU A 185 -0.01 -12.12 -7.73
CA LEU A 185 0.36 -13.53 -7.83
C LEU A 185 1.56 -13.77 -8.74
N VAL A 186 1.88 -12.81 -9.62
CA VAL A 186 3.04 -12.91 -10.52
C VAL A 186 4.25 -12.28 -9.82
N THR A 187 5.29 -13.10 -9.60
CA THR A 187 6.47 -12.65 -8.85
C THR A 187 7.35 -11.71 -9.65
N SER A 188 7.92 -10.71 -8.99
CA SER A 188 9.04 -9.91 -9.50
C SER A 188 10.38 -10.33 -8.86
N LYS A 189 10.45 -11.49 -8.19
CA LYS A 189 11.61 -11.96 -7.43
C LYS A 189 12.36 -13.08 -8.11
N ARG A 190 11.77 -13.75 -9.08
CA ARG A 190 12.32 -14.91 -9.80
C ARG A 190 12.01 -14.80 -11.28
N PRO A 191 12.85 -15.35 -12.18
CA PRO A 191 12.65 -15.23 -13.63
C PRO A 191 11.70 -16.29 -14.23
N GLU A 192 11.34 -17.33 -13.46
CA GLU A 192 10.46 -18.39 -13.94
C GLU A 192 9.05 -17.85 -14.11
N LEU A 193 8.44 -18.13 -15.28
CA LEU A 193 7.03 -17.82 -15.50
C LEU A 193 6.15 -18.75 -14.67
N GLU A 194 5.11 -18.18 -14.09
CA GLU A 194 4.12 -18.93 -13.34
C GLU A 194 3.28 -19.83 -14.26
N ASP A 195 2.93 -21.01 -13.75
CA ASP A 195 1.96 -21.88 -14.39
C ASP A 195 0.56 -21.24 -14.32
N PRO A 196 -0.12 -20.99 -15.46
CA PRO A 196 -1.48 -20.44 -15.48
C PRO A 196 -2.50 -21.23 -14.67
N GLU A 197 -2.36 -22.54 -14.54
CA GLU A 197 -3.27 -23.36 -13.74
C GLU A 197 -3.07 -23.15 -12.24
N VAL A 198 -1.83 -22.90 -11.80
CA VAL A 198 -1.53 -22.49 -10.42
C VAL A 198 -2.14 -21.12 -10.13
N ILE A 199 -1.98 -20.13 -11.03
CA ILE A 199 -2.59 -18.81 -10.88
C ILE A 199 -4.13 -18.92 -10.77
N LYS A 200 -4.77 -19.69 -11.64
CA LYS A 200 -6.23 -19.91 -11.60
C LYS A 200 -6.68 -20.57 -10.29
N ALA A 201 -5.93 -21.56 -9.80
CA ALA A 201 -6.22 -22.21 -8.52
C ALA A 201 -6.14 -21.23 -7.35
N ARG A 202 -5.09 -20.35 -7.33
CA ARG A 202 -4.93 -19.32 -6.32
C ARG A 202 -6.05 -18.27 -6.37
N ILE A 203 -6.49 -17.86 -7.56
CA ILE A 203 -7.65 -16.97 -7.70
C ILE A 203 -8.93 -17.65 -7.18
N SER A 204 -9.12 -18.92 -7.48
CA SER A 204 -10.28 -19.68 -6.96
C SER A 204 -10.27 -19.85 -5.44
N GLU A 205 -9.10 -19.93 -4.83
CA GLU A 205 -8.93 -19.95 -3.38
C GLU A 205 -9.31 -18.58 -2.78
N ALA A 206 -8.77 -17.47 -3.34
CA ALA A 206 -9.10 -16.12 -2.89
C ALA A 206 -10.60 -15.79 -3.05
N ALA A 207 -11.25 -16.35 -4.08
CA ALA A 207 -12.69 -16.19 -4.34
C ALA A 207 -13.61 -16.81 -3.29
N GLN A 208 -13.06 -17.58 -2.34
CA GLN A 208 -13.80 -18.06 -1.17
C GLN A 208 -14.01 -16.96 -0.12
N TYR A 209 -13.22 -15.88 -0.17
CA TYR A 209 -13.24 -14.77 0.79
C TYR A 209 -13.76 -13.47 0.18
N VAL A 210 -13.46 -13.21 -1.09
CA VAL A 210 -13.88 -12.00 -1.81
C VAL A 210 -14.54 -12.42 -3.12
N PRO A 211 -15.73 -11.89 -3.48
CA PRO A 211 -16.40 -12.19 -4.74
C PRO A 211 -15.48 -12.02 -5.97
N LEU A 212 -15.57 -12.95 -6.93
CA LEU A 212 -14.66 -13.00 -8.08
C LEU A 212 -14.67 -11.71 -8.92
N ASP A 213 -15.79 -11.03 -9.00
CA ASP A 213 -15.96 -9.76 -9.72
C ASP A 213 -15.26 -8.57 -9.05
N ARG A 214 -14.80 -8.75 -7.80
CA ARG A 214 -13.96 -7.79 -7.08
C ARG A 214 -12.48 -8.19 -7.04
N LEU A 215 -12.11 -9.32 -7.65
CA LEU A 215 -10.73 -9.79 -7.71
C LEU A 215 -10.09 -9.36 -9.04
N CYS A 216 -8.86 -8.85 -8.94
CA CYS A 216 -8.01 -8.52 -10.08
C CYS A 216 -6.68 -9.27 -9.95
N LEU A 217 -5.97 -9.44 -11.06
CA LEU A 217 -4.64 -10.06 -11.10
C LEU A 217 -3.58 -9.02 -11.44
N SER A 218 -2.45 -9.05 -10.73
CA SER A 218 -1.28 -8.24 -11.05
C SER A 218 0.03 -8.94 -10.71
N THR A 219 1.13 -8.27 -11.04
CA THR A 219 2.43 -8.57 -10.43
C THR A 219 2.41 -8.23 -8.94
N GLN A 220 3.23 -8.91 -8.16
CA GLN A 220 3.33 -8.70 -6.71
C GLN A 220 3.85 -7.30 -6.37
N CYS A 221 4.78 -6.76 -7.17
CA CYS A 221 5.33 -5.41 -7.10
C CYS A 221 5.85 -5.01 -8.49
N GLY A 222 6.47 -3.83 -8.61
CA GLY A 222 7.16 -3.43 -9.85
C GLY A 222 8.43 -4.23 -10.12
N PHE A 223 8.88 -4.26 -11.39
CA PHE A 223 10.14 -4.89 -11.81
C PHE A 223 11.35 -3.94 -11.74
N ALA A 224 11.14 -2.68 -11.46
CA ALA A 224 12.18 -1.65 -11.39
C ALA A 224 11.85 -0.63 -10.30
N SER A 225 12.01 -1.01 -9.04
CA SER A 225 11.80 -0.10 -7.90
C SER A 225 12.96 0.87 -7.69
N THR A 226 14.11 0.61 -8.30
CA THR A 226 15.30 1.46 -8.33
C THR A 226 15.83 1.57 -9.75
N GLU A 227 16.82 2.45 -9.98
CA GLU A 227 17.46 2.63 -11.29
C GLU A 227 18.02 1.31 -11.84
N GLU A 228 18.57 0.46 -10.99
CA GLU A 228 19.13 -0.84 -11.37
C GLU A 228 18.08 -1.87 -11.78
N GLY A 229 16.85 -1.70 -11.31
CA GLY A 229 15.78 -2.67 -11.50
C GLY A 229 16.01 -4.02 -10.82
N ASN A 230 15.14 -4.97 -11.09
CA ASN A 230 15.33 -6.36 -10.68
C ASN A 230 16.15 -7.10 -11.75
N LYS A 231 17.18 -7.82 -11.32
CA LYS A 231 18.04 -8.62 -12.21
C LYS A 231 17.40 -9.99 -12.46
N LEU A 232 16.36 -10.02 -13.28
CA LEU A 232 15.63 -11.24 -13.65
C LEU A 232 15.82 -11.55 -15.14
#